data_d571e400975331528655ab50d3a74913
#
_entry.id   d571e400975331528655ab50d3a74913
#
_cell.length_a   1.000
_cell.length_b   1.000
_cell.length_c   1.000
_cell.angle_alpha   90.00
_cell.angle_beta   90.00
_cell.angle_gamma   90.00
#
_symmetry.space_group_name_H-M   'P 1'
#
loop_
_entity.id
_entity.type
_entity.pdbx_description
1 polymer ?
#
loop_
_entity_poly.entity_id
_entity_poly.type
_entity_poly.pdbx_seq_one_letter_code
_entity_poly.pdbx_strand_id
1 'polypeptide(L)'
;MAQAIVAQELSRTGLRCGGERQRKLNRSAVGLLAAMIRPGSALTKQKKKRDVAPKVAPGKRSEVSKPDLMEFLDNCDYVGAVTLLEFERKAREERPHLLLWLGYCYFHNGDYTKALDAYEEAQKRDNDPNIFCYKACCYYALCKYNEAEEEAKNAPDGSALKTRLLFHTAHKRNDEGAMMQQHQKLSESTEDQLCLAAIQYLRSHFQEATDIYKRLLVDNKEHWALNVYIALCYYKLDYYDVALEILQTYLANFPYSITAVNLKACSHYQLYNGKAAEAELKVLQQAANSGNIFQEHDLLQHNLVVFRNGENALQVLPPLLDIIPEARLNLVIYHLRTEEVMEAYNLIKDLEPAVPREYILKGVVLAALGQRTGSREHLKLAQQLFQLVGASASECDTIPGRQCMASCFFLLRQFEDVLVYLKSIKPYFTNDDDFNWNHGLACAAAGDYKEAKEALLQIQNEKYRSEFAYLSWLARCYIMSNEPALAWETYVRMDTSNESFNLLHLIANDCYKMGHFYYACKAFDVLERLDPDPEFWEGKRGAAIGVFQRTVAGKESADKLQEVVNLLRSTNNPQVEYMINRVMKKWAKENRVKLE
;
A
#
# COMPACT_ATOMS: atom_id res chain seq x y z
N MET A 1 -5.53 1.14 -16.68
CA MET A 1 -5.06 -0.16 -16.17
C MET A 1 -4.01 0.00 -15.07
N ALA A 2 -2.86 0.64 -15.29
CA ALA A 2 -1.86 0.81 -14.23
C ALA A 2 -2.40 1.53 -12.97
N GLN A 3 -3.19 2.59 -13.11
CA GLN A 3 -3.85 3.27 -11.98
C GLN A 3 -4.86 2.39 -11.25
N ALA A 4 -5.64 1.58 -11.97
CA ALA A 4 -6.61 0.69 -11.36
C ALA A 4 -5.93 -0.52 -10.67
N ILE A 5 -4.83 -1.03 -11.21
CA ILE A 5 -4.02 -2.07 -10.56
C ILE A 5 -3.46 -1.56 -9.23
N VAL A 6 -3.03 -0.30 -9.18
CA VAL A 6 -2.57 0.31 -7.92
C VAL A 6 -3.71 0.61 -6.98
N ALA A 7 -4.84 1.13 -7.45
CA ALA A 7 -6.02 1.33 -6.62
C ALA A 7 -6.46 -0.01 -5.98
N GLN A 8 -6.39 -1.10 -6.73
CA GLN A 8 -6.71 -2.45 -6.29
C GLN A 8 -5.69 -3.02 -5.30
N GLU A 9 -4.39 -2.84 -5.56
CA GLU A 9 -3.34 -3.19 -4.59
C GLU A 9 -3.40 -2.30 -3.35
N LEU A 10 -3.73 -1.03 -3.50
CA LEU A 10 -3.85 -0.09 -2.41
C LEU A 10 -5.11 -0.31 -1.57
N SER A 11 -6.22 -0.75 -2.15
CA SER A 11 -7.43 -1.12 -1.41
C SER A 11 -7.29 -2.47 -0.69
N ARG A 12 -6.58 -3.44 -1.27
CA ARG A 12 -6.33 -4.76 -0.65
C ARG A 12 -5.10 -4.79 0.26
N THR A 13 -4.06 -4.08 -0.12
CA THR A 13 -2.85 -4.01 0.70
C THR A 13 -2.94 -2.88 1.68
N GLY A 14 -4.14 -2.31 1.96
CA GLY A 14 -4.23 -1.24 2.91
C GLY A 14 -2.92 -1.09 3.65
N LEU A 15 -2.02 -0.39 3.05
CA LEU A 15 -0.61 -0.24 3.43
C LEU A 15 -0.21 -1.23 4.51
N ARG A 16 0.11 -2.48 4.09
CA ARG A 16 0.77 -3.38 5.01
C ARG A 16 1.90 -2.55 5.60
N CYS A 17 1.91 -2.36 6.91
CA CYS A 17 2.95 -1.62 7.63
C CYS A 17 4.32 -2.28 7.37
N GLY A 18 4.83 -2.15 6.16
CA GLY A 18 6.05 -2.79 5.68
C GLY A 18 7.32 -2.01 5.96
N GLY A 19 7.20 -0.77 6.33
CA GLY A 19 8.34 0.09 6.42
C GLY A 19 8.78 0.52 7.78
N GLU A 20 8.19 0.00 8.76
CA GLU A 20 8.89 -0.12 10.02
C GLU A 20 10.23 -0.86 9.90
N ARG A 21 10.51 -1.41 8.68
CA ARG A 21 11.68 -2.26 8.47
C ARG A 21 13.01 -1.62 8.81
N GLN A 22 13.23 -0.34 8.67
CA GLN A 22 14.57 0.19 8.91
C GLN A 22 14.74 1.01 10.19
N ARG A 23 13.76 1.81 10.62
CA ARG A 23 13.90 2.59 11.88
C ARG A 23 13.21 1.97 13.10
N LYS A 24 12.13 1.21 12.94
CA LYS A 24 11.54 0.45 14.06
C LYS A 24 12.16 -0.93 14.23
N LEU A 25 12.66 -1.54 13.18
CA LEU A 25 13.56 -2.68 13.33
C LEU A 25 14.87 -2.24 13.95
N ASN A 26 15.34 -1.02 13.70
CA ASN A 26 16.37 -0.45 14.53
C ASN A 26 15.87 -0.17 15.95
N ARG A 27 14.64 0.27 16.21
CA ARG A 27 14.09 0.38 17.57
C ARG A 27 13.77 -0.97 18.21
N SER A 28 13.33 -2.00 17.49
CA SER A 28 13.14 -3.34 18.07
C SER A 28 14.43 -4.16 18.11
N ALA A 29 15.33 -4.04 17.12
CA ALA A 29 16.69 -4.59 17.24
C ALA A 29 17.54 -3.80 18.25
N VAL A 30 17.36 -2.50 18.34
CA VAL A 30 17.91 -1.64 19.40
C VAL A 30 17.21 -1.91 20.73
N GLY A 31 15.92 -2.22 20.76
CA GLY A 31 15.20 -2.67 21.93
C GLY A 31 15.67 -4.04 22.42
N LEU A 32 15.99 -4.97 21.53
CA LEU A 32 16.61 -6.26 21.83
C LEU A 32 18.07 -6.08 22.29
N LEU A 33 18.85 -5.23 21.62
CA LEU A 33 20.18 -4.82 22.08
C LEU A 33 20.10 -4.06 23.42
N ALA A 34 19.10 -3.22 23.60
CA ALA A 34 18.86 -2.45 24.81
C ALA A 34 18.47 -3.30 26.00
N ALA A 35 17.66 -4.34 25.82
CA ALA A 35 17.38 -5.33 26.88
C ALA A 35 18.65 -6.10 27.34
N MET A 36 19.69 -6.09 26.49
CA MET A 36 20.96 -6.78 26.74
C MET A 36 22.03 -5.94 27.43
N ILE A 37 21.87 -4.60 27.48
CA ILE A 37 22.85 -3.67 28.05
C ILE A 37 22.47 -3.33 29.51
N ARG A 38 22.32 -4.29 30.42
CA ARG A 38 22.28 -3.95 31.84
C ARG A 38 23.71 -3.86 32.38
N PRO A 39 24.17 -2.69 32.87
CA PRO A 39 25.43 -2.60 33.55
C PRO A 39 25.36 -3.43 34.85
N GLY A 40 26.16 -4.48 34.90
CA GLY A 40 26.35 -5.26 36.11
C GLY A 40 25.29 -6.31 36.42
N SER A 41 25.32 -7.44 35.73
CA SER A 41 24.58 -8.66 36.10
C SER A 41 25.08 -9.35 37.38
N ALA A 42 25.95 -8.69 38.18
CA ALA A 42 26.51 -9.22 39.43
C ALA A 42 25.73 -8.87 40.70
N LEU A 43 24.67 -8.07 40.60
CA LEU A 43 23.88 -7.65 41.78
C LEU A 43 22.39 -7.84 41.50
N THR A 44 21.86 -9.01 41.75
CA THR A 44 20.57 -9.16 42.47
C THR A 44 20.05 -10.58 42.41
N LYS A 45 20.43 -11.38 43.35
CA LYS A 45 19.57 -12.45 43.86
C LYS A 45 19.20 -12.09 45.29
N GLN A 46 18.21 -11.20 45.46
CA GLN A 46 17.44 -11.13 46.70
C GLN A 46 15.95 -11.00 46.33
N LYS A 47 15.25 -12.14 46.42
CA LYS A 47 13.79 -12.19 46.43
C LYS A 47 13.31 -11.48 47.72
N LYS A 48 12.71 -10.28 47.59
CA LYS A 48 11.86 -9.72 48.62
C LYS A 48 10.41 -10.13 48.36
N LYS A 49 9.85 -10.84 49.36
CA LYS A 49 8.41 -11.15 49.45
C LYS A 49 7.61 -9.84 49.49
N ARG A 50 6.53 -9.78 48.75
CA ARG A 50 5.51 -8.72 48.87
C ARG A 50 4.79 -8.93 50.19
N ASP A 51 4.96 -8.00 51.15
CA ASP A 51 4.10 -7.86 52.29
C ASP A 51 3.05 -6.77 52.04
N VAL A 52 1.83 -7.08 52.49
CA VAL A 52 0.62 -6.29 52.37
C VAL A 52 0.75 -4.98 53.16
N ALA A 53 0.36 -3.85 52.53
CA ALA A 53 0.43 -2.51 53.13
C ALA A 53 -0.49 -2.35 54.36
N PRO A 54 -0.01 -1.77 55.46
CA PRO A 54 -0.87 -1.33 56.58
C PRO A 54 -1.39 0.10 56.33
N LYS A 55 -2.62 0.33 56.76
CA LYS A 55 -3.32 1.63 56.75
C LYS A 55 -2.54 2.70 57.49
N VAL A 56 -2.32 3.85 56.85
CA VAL A 56 -1.63 5.01 57.43
C VAL A 56 -2.58 5.90 58.19
N ALA A 57 -2.21 6.22 59.43
CA ALA A 57 -2.78 7.30 60.24
C ALA A 57 -2.08 8.64 59.94
N PRO A 58 -2.76 9.81 60.04
CA PRO A 58 -2.21 11.08 59.62
C PRO A 58 -1.32 11.70 60.69
N GLY A 59 -0.10 12.08 60.34
CA GLY A 59 0.67 13.01 61.12
C GLY A 59 2.12 12.63 61.39
N LYS A 60 2.98 12.96 60.41
CA LYS A 60 4.36 13.47 60.58
C LYS A 60 4.90 13.77 59.20
N ARG A 61 5.49 14.95 58.97
CA ARG A 61 6.24 15.25 57.75
C ARG A 61 7.30 14.18 57.58
N SER A 62 7.05 13.22 56.70
CA SER A 62 8.06 12.27 56.27
C SER A 62 9.10 13.02 55.45
N GLU A 63 10.36 12.87 55.80
CA GLU A 63 11.47 13.15 54.89
C GLU A 63 11.11 12.46 53.55
N VAL A 64 11.03 13.25 52.48
CA VAL A 64 10.80 12.73 51.14
C VAL A 64 12.04 11.90 50.81
N SER A 65 11.92 10.58 50.88
CA SER A 65 12.99 9.68 50.47
C SER A 65 13.32 10.00 49.01
N LYS A 66 14.61 10.16 48.68
CA LYS A 66 15.05 10.38 47.30
C LYS A 66 14.47 9.25 46.43
N PRO A 67 13.91 9.56 45.26
CA PRO A 67 13.41 8.54 44.37
C PRO A 67 14.54 7.58 43.99
N ASP A 68 14.26 6.27 44.00
CA ASP A 68 15.26 5.26 43.63
C ASP A 68 15.36 5.14 42.11
N LEU A 69 16.58 5.18 41.56
CA LEU A 69 16.85 4.98 40.14
C LEU A 69 16.24 3.64 39.65
N MET A 70 16.30 2.60 40.47
CA MET A 70 15.78 1.29 40.09
C MET A 70 14.25 1.29 39.88
N GLU A 71 13.53 2.12 40.64
CA GLU A 71 12.08 2.28 40.45
C GLU A 71 11.74 2.89 39.09
N PHE A 72 12.50 3.89 38.65
CA PHE A 72 12.34 4.45 37.30
C PHE A 72 12.68 3.43 36.21
N LEU A 73 13.75 2.65 36.40
CA LEU A 73 14.17 1.64 35.41
C LEU A 73 13.17 0.47 35.34
N ASP A 74 12.63 0.02 36.47
CA ASP A 74 11.61 -1.04 36.50
C ASP A 74 10.28 -0.62 35.84
N ASN A 75 9.96 0.68 35.95
CA ASN A 75 8.80 1.27 35.28
C ASN A 75 9.08 1.71 33.83
N CYS A 76 10.30 1.51 33.30
CA CYS A 76 10.76 1.99 31.99
C CYS A 76 10.59 3.51 31.80
N ASP A 77 10.60 4.29 32.90
CA ASP A 77 10.58 5.75 32.88
C ASP A 77 12.01 6.30 32.74
N TYR A 78 12.51 6.24 31.52
CA TYR A 78 13.88 6.70 31.21
C TYR A 78 14.00 8.22 31.28
N VAL A 79 12.93 8.98 31.07
CA VAL A 79 12.92 10.45 31.18
C VAL A 79 13.09 10.86 32.63
N GLY A 80 12.33 10.24 33.53
CA GLY A 80 12.49 10.43 35.00
C GLY A 80 13.88 10.02 35.49
N ALA A 81 14.38 8.86 35.00
CA ALA A 81 15.72 8.38 35.33
C ALA A 81 16.83 9.37 34.86
N VAL A 82 16.75 9.88 33.63
CA VAL A 82 17.69 10.89 33.11
C VAL A 82 17.65 12.15 33.97
N THR A 83 16.46 12.62 34.31
CA THR A 83 16.29 13.83 35.12
C THR A 83 16.94 13.68 36.50
N LEU A 84 16.74 12.51 37.14
CA LEU A 84 17.38 12.19 38.42
C LEU A 84 18.92 12.15 38.31
N LEU A 85 19.44 11.44 37.30
CA LEU A 85 20.89 11.28 37.10
C LEU A 85 21.57 12.59 36.72
N GLU A 86 20.94 13.44 35.91
CA GLU A 86 21.45 14.78 35.60
C GLU A 86 21.45 15.71 36.83
N PHE A 87 20.44 15.58 37.70
CA PHE A 87 20.42 16.30 38.98
C PHE A 87 21.57 15.85 39.86
N GLU A 88 21.79 14.54 40.05
CA GLU A 88 22.90 13.98 40.84
C GLU A 88 24.26 14.39 40.26
N ARG A 89 24.41 14.42 38.93
CA ARG A 89 25.63 14.91 38.25
C ARG A 89 25.90 16.38 38.58
N LYS A 90 24.89 17.24 38.58
CA LYS A 90 25.01 18.66 38.93
C LYS A 90 25.26 18.89 40.39
N ALA A 91 24.65 18.08 41.26
CA ALA A 91 24.86 18.12 42.72
C ALA A 91 26.22 17.56 43.14
N ARG A 92 27.01 16.99 42.21
CA ARG A 92 28.28 16.29 42.48
C ARG A 92 28.11 15.14 43.46
N GLU A 93 26.97 14.48 43.45
CA GLU A 93 26.76 13.28 44.24
C GLU A 93 27.56 12.11 43.66
N GLU A 94 28.29 11.36 44.52
CA GLU A 94 29.09 10.22 44.09
C GLU A 94 28.20 8.97 43.94
N ARG A 95 27.55 8.81 42.80
CA ARG A 95 26.94 7.54 42.44
C ARG A 95 27.94 6.69 41.63
N PRO A 96 28.21 5.45 42.04
CA PRO A 96 29.05 4.55 41.24
C PRO A 96 28.50 4.42 39.81
N HIS A 97 29.40 4.54 38.83
CA HIS A 97 29.06 4.40 37.41
C HIS A 97 27.93 5.34 36.88
N LEU A 98 27.78 6.53 37.47
CA LEU A 98 26.73 7.49 37.13
C LEU A 98 26.67 7.75 35.60
N LEU A 99 27.82 7.93 34.93
CA LEU A 99 27.89 8.19 33.53
C LEU A 99 27.46 6.98 32.67
N LEU A 100 27.71 5.76 33.14
CA LEU A 100 27.26 4.54 32.46
C LEU A 100 25.73 4.42 32.56
N TRP A 101 25.16 4.70 33.75
CA TRP A 101 23.71 4.73 33.91
C TRP A 101 23.05 5.84 33.09
N LEU A 102 23.68 7.00 33.01
CA LEU A 102 23.19 8.12 32.22
C LEU A 102 23.19 7.76 30.73
N GLY A 103 24.30 7.20 30.22
CA GLY A 103 24.39 6.68 28.86
C GLY A 103 23.32 5.61 28.56
N TYR A 104 23.10 4.68 29.50
CA TYR A 104 22.06 3.66 29.41
C TYR A 104 20.66 4.29 29.31
N CYS A 105 20.32 5.23 30.18
CA CYS A 105 19.01 5.88 30.16
C CYS A 105 18.80 6.73 28.89
N TYR A 106 19.81 7.48 28.43
CA TYR A 106 19.74 8.19 27.17
C TYR A 106 19.55 7.26 25.98
N PHE A 107 20.26 6.12 25.96
CA PHE A 107 20.13 5.15 24.90
C PHE A 107 18.70 4.60 24.83
N HIS A 108 18.10 4.23 25.96
CA HIS A 108 16.73 3.73 26.02
C HIS A 108 15.67 4.80 25.76
N ASN A 109 15.99 6.07 26.05
CA ASN A 109 15.14 7.21 25.71
C ASN A 109 15.17 7.54 24.20
N GLY A 110 16.15 6.99 23.46
CA GLY A 110 16.34 7.27 22.03
C GLY A 110 17.31 8.42 21.73
N ASP A 111 17.89 9.04 22.75
CA ASP A 111 18.87 10.14 22.63
C ASP A 111 20.29 9.56 22.41
N TYR A 112 20.51 8.87 21.29
CA TYR A 112 21.75 8.11 21.02
C TYR A 112 23.01 8.97 20.97
N THR A 113 22.91 10.23 20.55
CA THR A 113 24.03 11.19 20.55
C THR A 113 24.46 11.54 21.96
N LYS A 114 23.50 11.88 22.85
CA LYS A 114 23.80 12.15 24.26
C LYS A 114 24.30 10.91 25.01
N ALA A 115 23.78 9.73 24.63
CA ALA A 115 24.29 8.46 25.16
C ALA A 115 25.76 8.26 24.79
N LEU A 116 26.12 8.53 23.52
CA LEU A 116 27.50 8.46 23.04
C LEU A 116 28.42 9.43 23.80
N ASP A 117 28.01 10.70 23.98
CA ASP A 117 28.76 11.70 24.74
C ASP A 117 29.00 11.25 26.20
N ALA A 118 27.95 10.67 26.83
CA ALA A 118 28.05 10.16 28.19
C ALA A 118 29.03 8.96 28.30
N TYR A 119 29.02 8.04 27.32
CA TYR A 119 29.94 6.93 27.28
C TYR A 119 31.37 7.37 26.94
N GLU A 120 31.57 8.39 26.11
CA GLU A 120 32.90 8.96 25.86
C GLU A 120 33.48 9.64 27.09
N GLU A 121 32.64 10.31 27.88
CA GLU A 121 33.06 10.88 29.17
C GLU A 121 33.35 9.77 30.19
N ALA A 122 32.53 8.71 30.23
CA ALA A 122 32.77 7.57 31.06
C ALA A 122 34.10 6.88 30.73
N GLN A 123 34.42 6.71 29.45
CA GLN A 123 35.67 6.10 29.00
C GLN A 123 36.95 6.84 29.47
N LYS A 124 36.84 8.16 29.67
CA LYS A 124 37.97 8.98 30.18
C LYS A 124 38.16 8.83 31.69
N ARG A 125 37.12 8.41 32.42
CA ARG A 125 37.14 8.29 33.89
C ARG A 125 37.24 6.84 34.37
N ASP A 126 36.51 5.95 33.69
CA ASP A 126 36.41 4.54 34.03
C ASP A 126 37.08 3.69 32.94
N ASN A 127 37.89 2.73 33.37
CA ASN A 127 38.60 1.85 32.46
C ASN A 127 37.80 0.57 32.18
N ASP A 128 36.47 0.67 32.05
CA ASP A 128 35.63 -0.49 31.73
C ASP A 128 35.71 -0.80 30.21
N PRO A 129 36.26 -1.96 29.83
CA PRO A 129 36.41 -2.33 28.44
C PRO A 129 35.08 -2.58 27.72
N ASN A 130 33.96 -2.71 28.43
CA ASN A 130 32.64 -2.89 27.83
C ASN A 130 32.08 -1.59 27.23
N ILE A 131 32.65 -0.44 27.58
CA ILE A 131 32.24 0.87 27.05
C ILE A 131 32.33 0.88 25.51
N PHE A 132 33.31 0.22 24.92
CA PHE A 132 33.41 0.06 23.46
C PHE A 132 32.15 -0.58 22.86
N CYS A 133 31.60 -1.62 23.51
CA CYS A 133 30.33 -2.20 23.07
C CYS A 133 29.15 -1.23 23.19
N TYR A 134 29.10 -0.45 24.27
CA TYR A 134 28.00 0.50 24.48
C TYR A 134 28.04 1.66 23.47
N LYS A 135 29.22 2.18 23.17
CA LYS A 135 29.44 3.17 22.08
C LYS A 135 29.05 2.59 20.73
N ALA A 136 29.50 1.37 20.45
CA ALA A 136 29.16 0.68 19.20
C ALA A 136 27.64 0.44 19.05
N CYS A 137 26.91 0.19 20.12
CA CYS A 137 25.44 0.15 20.10
C CYS A 137 24.83 1.51 19.73
N CYS A 138 25.41 2.61 20.22
CA CYS A 138 24.95 3.96 19.87
C CYS A 138 25.20 4.25 18.38
N TYR A 139 26.38 3.92 17.85
CA TYR A 139 26.66 4.05 16.43
C TYR A 139 25.74 3.21 15.55
N TYR A 140 25.46 1.96 15.97
CA TYR A 140 24.49 1.11 15.28
C TYR A 140 23.08 1.74 15.25
N ALA A 141 22.63 2.32 16.37
CA ALA A 141 21.34 2.98 16.46
C ALA A 141 21.27 4.27 15.59
N LEU A 142 22.42 4.96 15.44
CA LEU A 142 22.58 6.10 14.55
C LEU A 142 22.76 5.71 13.06
N CYS A 143 22.66 4.42 12.72
CA CYS A 143 22.90 3.88 11.37
C CYS A 143 24.33 4.05 10.84
N LYS A 144 25.30 4.33 11.72
CA LYS A 144 26.74 4.42 11.40
C LYS A 144 27.39 3.06 11.57
N TYR A 145 27.14 2.15 10.61
CA TYR A 145 27.49 0.73 10.75
C TYR A 145 28.99 0.46 10.69
N ASN A 146 29.77 1.28 9.95
CA ASN A 146 31.21 1.14 9.87
C ASN A 146 31.86 1.49 11.21
N GLU A 147 31.48 2.63 11.79
CA GLU A 147 31.96 3.09 13.09
C GLU A 147 31.53 2.13 14.21
N ALA A 148 30.31 1.57 14.10
CA ALA A 148 29.84 0.54 15.04
C ALA A 148 30.70 -0.71 15.02
N GLU A 149 31.13 -1.16 13.84
CA GLU A 149 32.02 -2.32 13.70
C GLU A 149 33.43 -2.05 14.26
N GLU A 150 33.99 -0.89 13.95
CA GLU A 150 35.33 -0.49 14.42
C GLU A 150 35.37 -0.41 15.96
N GLU A 151 34.39 0.24 16.57
CA GLU A 151 34.31 0.30 18.04
C GLU A 151 34.07 -1.08 18.66
N ALA A 152 33.20 -1.91 18.06
CA ALA A 152 32.96 -3.25 18.56
C ALA A 152 34.20 -4.15 18.51
N LYS A 153 35.09 -3.98 17.54
CA LYS A 153 36.36 -4.73 17.44
C LYS A 153 37.29 -4.44 18.62
N ASN A 154 37.24 -3.22 19.17
CA ASN A 154 38.04 -2.81 20.33
C ASN A 154 37.51 -3.37 21.67
N ALA A 155 36.32 -3.92 21.68
CA ALA A 155 35.72 -4.54 22.86
C ALA A 155 36.40 -5.91 23.19
N PRO A 156 36.31 -6.38 24.45
CA PRO A 156 36.95 -7.62 24.89
C PRO A 156 36.49 -8.82 24.06
N ASP A 157 37.44 -9.71 23.76
CA ASP A 157 37.12 -11.01 23.18
C ASP A 157 36.38 -11.87 24.20
N GLY A 158 35.29 -12.50 23.77
CA GLY A 158 34.39 -13.28 24.65
C GLY A 158 33.19 -12.50 25.17
N SER A 159 33.04 -11.20 24.86
CA SER A 159 31.81 -10.49 25.15
C SER A 159 30.67 -10.97 24.23
N ALA A 160 29.61 -11.55 24.81
CA ALA A 160 28.43 -11.97 24.07
C ALA A 160 27.76 -10.78 23.35
N LEU A 161 27.78 -9.58 23.95
CA LEU A 161 27.26 -8.36 23.34
C LEU A 161 28.05 -7.97 22.08
N LYS A 162 29.40 -8.11 22.10
CA LYS A 162 30.24 -7.91 20.91
C LYS A 162 29.82 -8.81 19.76
N THR A 163 29.64 -10.11 20.01
CA THR A 163 29.25 -11.10 19.00
C THR A 163 27.89 -10.74 18.39
N ARG A 164 26.89 -10.46 19.23
CA ARG A 164 25.54 -10.07 18.78
C ARG A 164 25.55 -8.79 17.96
N LEU A 165 26.29 -7.77 18.40
CA LEU A 165 26.38 -6.49 17.69
C LEU A 165 27.06 -6.65 16.34
N LEU A 166 28.19 -7.39 16.28
CA LEU A 166 28.88 -7.66 15.02
C LEU A 166 28.01 -8.49 14.05
N PHE A 167 27.19 -9.42 14.56
CA PHE A 167 26.24 -10.18 13.76
C PHE A 167 25.19 -9.28 13.11
N HIS A 168 24.58 -8.38 13.89
CA HIS A 168 23.62 -7.40 13.36
C HIS A 168 24.26 -6.37 12.42
N THR A 169 25.48 -5.94 12.70
CA THR A 169 26.21 -4.98 11.87
C THR A 169 26.59 -5.59 10.53
N ALA A 170 27.07 -6.83 10.51
CA ALA A 170 27.36 -7.57 9.29
C ALA A 170 26.10 -7.74 8.42
N HIS A 171 24.94 -8.06 9.02
CA HIS A 171 23.68 -8.11 8.29
C HIS A 171 23.31 -6.76 7.66
N LYS A 172 23.49 -5.63 8.38
CA LYS A 172 23.19 -4.30 7.85
C LYS A 172 24.12 -3.85 6.71
N ARG A 173 25.33 -4.37 6.71
CA ARG A 173 26.33 -4.11 5.66
C ARG A 173 26.25 -5.12 4.49
N ASN A 174 25.32 -6.07 4.56
CA ASN A 174 25.20 -7.19 3.61
C ASN A 174 26.50 -8.02 3.47
N ASP A 175 27.27 -8.14 4.56
CA ASP A 175 28.47 -8.96 4.62
C ASP A 175 28.12 -10.37 5.13
N GLU A 176 27.76 -11.25 4.20
CA GLU A 176 27.38 -12.65 4.51
C GLU A 176 28.53 -13.42 5.16
N GLY A 177 29.79 -13.16 4.76
CA GLY A 177 30.98 -13.86 5.31
C GLY A 177 31.19 -13.53 6.79
N ALA A 178 31.17 -12.24 7.14
CA ALA A 178 31.27 -11.79 8.53
C ALA A 178 30.05 -12.26 9.35
N MET A 179 28.86 -12.24 8.75
CA MET A 179 27.64 -12.69 9.41
C MET A 179 27.71 -14.18 9.79
N MET A 180 28.16 -15.05 8.87
CA MET A 180 28.33 -16.48 9.14
C MET A 180 29.38 -16.77 10.23
N GLN A 181 30.46 -16.01 10.26
CA GLN A 181 31.50 -16.15 11.31
C GLN A 181 30.94 -15.81 12.70
N GLN A 182 30.10 -14.77 12.80
CA GLN A 182 29.49 -14.41 14.08
C GLN A 182 28.36 -15.37 14.46
N HIS A 183 27.60 -15.88 13.49
CA HIS A 183 26.57 -16.89 13.72
C HIS A 183 27.13 -18.14 14.42
N GLN A 184 28.30 -18.61 14.00
CA GLN A 184 28.95 -19.78 14.60
C GLN A 184 29.37 -19.58 16.06
N LYS A 185 29.48 -18.32 16.53
CA LYS A 185 29.85 -17.98 17.91
C LYS A 185 28.63 -17.77 18.82
N LEU A 186 27.42 -17.72 18.26
CA LEU A 186 26.20 -17.61 19.04
C LEU A 186 25.97 -18.90 19.82
N SER A 187 25.51 -18.74 21.06
CA SER A 187 25.20 -19.83 21.98
C SER A 187 23.69 -20.11 22.05
N GLU A 188 23.30 -21.12 22.80
CA GLU A 188 21.89 -21.42 23.09
C GLU A 188 21.30 -20.51 24.18
N SER A 189 21.99 -19.42 24.57
CA SER A 189 21.45 -18.46 25.52
C SER A 189 20.21 -17.76 24.97
N THR A 190 19.28 -17.38 25.83
CA THR A 190 18.03 -16.70 25.45
C THR A 190 18.30 -15.48 24.58
N GLU A 191 19.31 -14.68 24.94
CA GLU A 191 19.66 -13.46 24.25
C GLU A 191 20.24 -13.71 22.85
N ASP A 192 21.06 -14.76 22.70
CA ASP A 192 21.64 -15.12 21.42
C ASP A 192 20.58 -15.69 20.47
N GLN A 193 19.66 -16.49 21.00
CA GLN A 193 18.52 -17.01 20.24
C GLN A 193 17.53 -15.90 19.84
N LEU A 194 17.29 -14.90 20.71
CA LEU A 194 16.53 -13.71 20.36
C LEU A 194 17.21 -12.92 19.23
N CYS A 195 18.53 -12.79 19.29
CA CYS A 195 19.33 -12.15 18.24
C CYS A 195 19.20 -12.89 16.90
N LEU A 196 19.30 -14.21 16.91
CA LEU A 196 19.14 -15.04 15.73
C LEU A 196 17.73 -14.90 15.13
N ALA A 197 16.68 -15.01 15.96
CA ALA A 197 15.30 -14.85 15.52
C ALA A 197 15.03 -13.46 14.93
N ALA A 198 15.64 -12.42 15.49
CA ALA A 198 15.54 -11.06 14.96
C ALA A 198 16.16 -10.94 13.55
N ILE A 199 17.32 -11.58 13.31
CA ILE A 199 17.94 -11.60 11.97
C ILE A 199 17.08 -12.41 10.98
N GLN A 200 16.53 -13.56 11.37
CA GLN A 200 15.63 -14.33 10.52
C GLN A 200 14.40 -13.49 10.14
N TYR A 201 13.80 -12.77 11.11
CA TYR A 201 12.70 -11.85 10.84
C TYR A 201 13.10 -10.73 9.85
N LEU A 202 14.30 -10.15 10.03
CA LEU A 202 14.83 -9.10 9.14
C LEU A 202 15.07 -9.60 7.71
N ARG A 203 15.43 -10.86 7.55
CA ARG A 203 15.62 -11.55 6.27
C ARG A 203 14.31 -12.05 5.65
N SER A 204 13.19 -11.77 6.28
CA SER A 204 11.85 -12.24 5.87
C SER A 204 11.63 -13.76 6.02
N HIS A 205 12.49 -14.46 6.76
CA HIS A 205 12.30 -15.86 7.15
C HIS A 205 11.39 -15.92 8.39
N PHE A 206 10.13 -15.52 8.19
CA PHE A 206 9.19 -15.34 9.32
C PHE A 206 8.83 -16.65 10.01
N GLN A 207 8.81 -17.77 9.28
CA GLN A 207 8.50 -19.07 9.87
C GLN A 207 9.62 -19.52 10.81
N GLU A 208 10.88 -19.43 10.38
CA GLU A 208 12.06 -19.79 11.19
C GLU A 208 12.15 -18.89 12.44
N ALA A 209 11.87 -17.58 12.28
CA ALA A 209 11.82 -16.68 13.42
C ALA A 209 10.70 -17.08 14.40
N THR A 210 9.53 -17.47 13.90
CA THR A 210 8.40 -17.94 14.72
C THR A 210 8.78 -19.18 15.52
N ASP A 211 9.46 -20.14 14.90
CA ASP A 211 9.83 -21.40 15.54
C ASP A 211 10.86 -21.19 16.66
N ILE A 212 11.79 -20.24 16.49
CA ILE A 212 12.73 -19.86 17.54
C ILE A 212 11.99 -19.16 18.69
N TYR A 213 11.16 -18.17 18.40
CA TYR A 213 10.40 -17.44 19.44
C TYR A 213 9.46 -18.37 20.22
N LYS A 214 8.83 -19.36 19.58
CA LYS A 214 7.98 -20.35 20.26
C LYS A 214 8.79 -21.25 21.20
N ARG A 215 9.97 -21.74 20.76
CA ARG A 215 10.86 -22.50 21.64
C ARG A 215 11.25 -21.68 22.88
N LEU A 216 11.67 -20.44 22.66
CA LEU A 216 12.01 -19.54 23.76
C LEU A 216 10.83 -19.27 24.72
N LEU A 217 9.61 -19.19 24.20
CA LEU A 217 8.41 -18.97 25.02
C LEU A 217 8.10 -20.20 25.90
N VAL A 218 8.36 -21.41 25.44
CA VAL A 218 8.19 -22.64 26.23
C VAL A 218 9.15 -22.65 27.42
N ASP A 219 10.40 -22.23 27.18
CA ASP A 219 11.45 -22.23 28.19
C ASP A 219 11.35 -21.03 29.15
N ASN A 220 10.82 -19.90 28.67
CA ASN A 220 10.75 -18.63 29.37
C ASN A 220 9.32 -18.08 29.42
N LYS A 221 8.41 -18.75 30.12
CA LYS A 221 6.97 -18.40 30.19
C LYS A 221 6.69 -17.00 30.73
N GLU A 222 7.61 -16.43 31.52
CA GLU A 222 7.49 -15.08 32.08
C GLU A 222 7.95 -13.98 31.10
N HIS A 223 8.50 -14.34 29.93
CA HIS A 223 8.94 -13.39 28.92
C HIS A 223 7.79 -13.02 27.97
N TRP A 224 6.84 -12.25 28.49
CA TRP A 224 5.59 -11.87 27.80
C TRP A 224 5.81 -11.23 26.42
N ALA A 225 6.91 -10.49 26.22
CA ALA A 225 7.22 -9.82 24.95
C ALA A 225 7.33 -10.80 23.76
N LEU A 226 7.67 -12.08 24.01
CA LEU A 226 7.73 -13.11 22.97
C LEU A 226 6.39 -13.30 22.25
N ASN A 227 5.27 -13.13 22.97
CA ASN A 227 3.96 -13.21 22.33
C ASN A 227 3.76 -12.13 21.25
N VAL A 228 4.26 -10.91 21.49
CA VAL A 228 4.18 -9.82 20.52
C VAL A 228 5.07 -10.10 19.32
N TYR A 229 6.28 -10.68 19.53
CA TYR A 229 7.18 -11.05 18.43
C TYR A 229 6.60 -12.17 17.56
N ILE A 230 5.99 -13.19 18.19
CA ILE A 230 5.30 -14.28 17.48
C ILE A 230 4.10 -13.72 16.69
N ALA A 231 3.27 -12.88 17.32
CA ALA A 231 2.16 -12.24 16.63
C ALA A 231 2.60 -11.38 15.45
N LEU A 232 3.74 -10.67 15.56
CA LEU A 232 4.30 -9.90 14.47
C LEU A 232 4.77 -10.79 13.30
N CYS A 233 5.35 -11.96 13.59
CA CYS A 233 5.71 -12.93 12.56
C CYS A 233 4.46 -13.47 11.85
N TYR A 234 3.43 -13.85 12.58
CA TYR A 234 2.17 -14.30 11.99
C TYR A 234 1.48 -13.21 11.16
N TYR A 235 1.51 -11.96 11.63
CA TYR A 235 1.04 -10.82 10.84
C TYR A 235 1.78 -10.70 9.51
N LYS A 236 3.08 -10.97 9.48
CA LYS A 236 3.89 -10.95 8.24
C LYS A 236 3.65 -12.15 7.33
N LEU A 237 3.18 -13.26 7.89
CA LEU A 237 2.75 -14.46 7.16
C LEU A 237 1.28 -14.39 6.71
N ASP A 238 0.61 -13.27 6.91
CA ASP A 238 -0.80 -13.04 6.61
C ASP A 238 -1.80 -13.88 7.44
N TYR A 239 -1.35 -14.46 8.56
CA TYR A 239 -2.20 -15.16 9.52
C TYR A 239 -2.72 -14.21 10.60
N TYR A 240 -3.57 -13.27 10.20
CA TYR A 240 -4.04 -12.18 11.06
C TYR A 240 -4.88 -12.66 12.23
N ASP A 241 -5.71 -13.69 12.03
CA ASP A 241 -6.53 -14.27 13.10
C ASP A 241 -5.68 -14.86 14.21
N VAL A 242 -4.65 -15.63 13.85
CA VAL A 242 -3.70 -16.22 14.82
C VAL A 242 -2.92 -15.11 15.55
N ALA A 243 -2.52 -14.05 14.84
CA ALA A 243 -1.87 -12.91 15.46
C ALA A 243 -2.77 -12.25 16.51
N LEU A 244 -4.08 -12.11 16.23
CA LEU A 244 -5.06 -11.55 17.17
C LEU A 244 -5.23 -12.40 18.41
N GLU A 245 -5.31 -13.72 18.31
CA GLU A 245 -5.42 -14.63 19.46
C GLU A 245 -4.22 -14.51 20.39
N ILE A 246 -3.00 -14.47 19.83
CA ILE A 246 -1.77 -14.34 20.62
C ILE A 246 -1.71 -12.96 21.28
N LEU A 247 -2.07 -11.90 20.55
CA LEU A 247 -2.10 -10.54 21.10
C LEU A 247 -3.14 -10.39 22.22
N GLN A 248 -4.27 -11.08 22.14
CA GLN A 248 -5.28 -11.07 23.20
C GLN A 248 -4.72 -11.60 24.52
N THR A 249 -3.93 -12.68 24.47
CA THR A 249 -3.25 -13.25 25.65
C THR A 249 -2.26 -12.24 26.27
N TYR A 250 -1.50 -11.53 25.46
CA TYR A 250 -0.57 -10.50 25.92
C TYR A 250 -1.32 -9.29 26.50
N LEU A 251 -2.33 -8.78 25.79
CA LEU A 251 -3.09 -7.58 26.18
C LEU A 251 -3.96 -7.79 27.43
N ALA A 252 -4.27 -9.03 27.80
CA ALA A 252 -4.93 -9.33 29.06
C ALA A 252 -4.08 -8.89 30.28
N ASN A 253 -2.74 -8.94 30.15
CA ASN A 253 -1.81 -8.52 31.20
C ASN A 253 -1.30 -7.08 31.00
N PHE A 254 -1.20 -6.63 29.73
CA PHE A 254 -0.64 -5.33 29.35
C PHE A 254 -1.58 -4.56 28.41
N PRO A 255 -2.77 -4.14 28.87
CA PRO A 255 -3.84 -3.61 28.01
C PRO A 255 -3.47 -2.31 27.28
N TYR A 256 -2.48 -1.58 27.77
CA TYR A 256 -2.07 -0.28 27.24
C TYR A 256 -0.73 -0.32 26.49
N SER A 257 -0.27 -1.51 26.10
CA SER A 257 0.94 -1.63 25.29
C SER A 257 0.71 -1.05 23.89
N ILE A 258 1.32 0.10 23.61
CA ILE A 258 1.17 0.81 22.31
C ILE A 258 1.49 -0.11 21.13
N THR A 259 2.60 -0.84 21.23
CA THR A 259 3.04 -1.76 20.16
C THR A 259 2.02 -2.88 19.91
N ALA A 260 1.52 -3.51 20.97
CA ALA A 260 0.57 -4.61 20.85
C ALA A 260 -0.81 -4.14 20.37
N VAL A 261 -1.31 -3.02 20.90
CA VAL A 261 -2.58 -2.42 20.45
C VAL A 261 -2.49 -1.97 19.00
N ASN A 262 -1.36 -1.35 18.61
CA ASN A 262 -1.15 -0.95 17.21
C ASN A 262 -1.10 -2.16 16.27
N LEU A 263 -0.41 -3.24 16.64
CA LEU A 263 -0.37 -4.47 15.84
C LEU A 263 -1.76 -5.12 15.75
N LYS A 264 -2.54 -5.10 16.83
CA LYS A 264 -3.94 -5.53 16.84
C LYS A 264 -4.77 -4.70 15.87
N ALA A 265 -4.67 -3.38 15.93
CA ALA A 265 -5.36 -2.47 15.01
C ALA A 265 -4.97 -2.74 13.54
N CYS A 266 -3.68 -2.95 13.25
CA CYS A 266 -3.23 -3.32 11.91
C CYS A 266 -3.81 -4.66 11.43
N SER A 267 -3.95 -5.65 12.33
CA SER A 267 -4.59 -6.94 12.00
C SER A 267 -6.09 -6.77 11.71
N HIS A 268 -6.80 -5.96 12.50
CA HIS A 268 -8.20 -5.60 12.23
C HIS A 268 -8.38 -4.84 10.91
N TYR A 269 -7.42 -4.00 10.55
CA TYR A 269 -7.44 -3.31 9.26
C TYR A 269 -7.37 -4.28 8.09
N GLN A 270 -6.54 -5.32 8.19
CA GLN A 270 -6.38 -6.34 7.15
C GLN A 270 -7.60 -7.26 7.03
N LEU A 271 -8.21 -7.63 8.17
CA LEU A 271 -9.36 -8.55 8.20
C LEU A 271 -10.68 -7.87 7.85
N TYR A 272 -10.84 -6.61 8.27
CA TYR A 272 -12.12 -5.93 8.20
C TYR A 272 -12.01 -4.60 7.45
N ASN A 273 -11.70 -3.50 8.16
CA ASN A 273 -11.62 -2.16 7.58
C ASN A 273 -10.95 -1.16 8.54
N GLY A 274 -10.76 0.07 8.05
CA GLY A 274 -10.13 1.15 8.83
C GLY A 274 -10.92 1.57 10.07
N LYS A 275 -12.25 1.50 10.06
CA LYS A 275 -13.09 1.84 11.22
C LYS A 275 -12.90 0.85 12.36
N ALA A 276 -12.79 -0.44 12.05
CA ALA A 276 -12.48 -1.47 13.04
C ALA A 276 -11.09 -1.28 13.66
N ALA A 277 -10.09 -0.97 12.83
CA ALA A 277 -8.74 -0.67 13.29
C ALA A 277 -8.68 0.58 14.19
N GLU A 278 -9.37 1.66 13.81
CA GLU A 278 -9.44 2.87 14.62
C GLU A 278 -10.13 2.63 15.97
N ALA A 279 -11.15 1.76 16.00
CA ALA A 279 -11.85 1.40 17.24
C ALA A 279 -10.92 0.75 18.27
N GLU A 280 -9.97 -0.10 17.81
CA GLU A 280 -8.97 -0.72 18.69
C GLU A 280 -8.01 0.30 19.29
N LEU A 281 -7.65 1.35 18.56
CA LEU A 281 -6.77 2.40 19.06
C LEU A 281 -7.41 3.26 20.17
N LYS A 282 -8.76 3.30 20.27
CA LYS A 282 -9.46 4.08 21.30
C LYS A 282 -9.12 3.65 22.73
N VAL A 283 -8.71 2.40 22.93
CA VAL A 283 -8.25 1.89 24.22
C VAL A 283 -7.06 2.72 24.73
N LEU A 284 -6.16 3.12 23.85
CA LEU A 284 -5.01 3.96 24.22
C LEU A 284 -5.43 5.39 24.61
N GLN A 285 -6.51 5.91 24.07
CA GLN A 285 -7.05 7.23 24.45
C GLN A 285 -7.63 7.21 25.87
N GLN A 286 -8.25 6.10 26.27
CA GLN A 286 -8.85 5.96 27.61
C GLN A 286 -7.80 5.78 28.71
N ALA A 287 -6.63 5.23 28.37
CA ALA A 287 -5.52 5.05 29.32
C ALA A 287 -4.86 6.35 29.74
N ALA A 288 -5.00 7.36 28.93
CA ALA A 288 -4.30 8.62 29.11
C ALA A 288 -5.08 9.61 29.98
N ASN A 289 -4.93 9.48 31.29
CA ASN A 289 -4.82 10.69 32.14
C ASN A 289 -3.58 11.54 31.76
N SER A 290 -2.77 11.10 30.81
CA SER A 290 -1.64 11.75 30.15
C SER A 290 -2.07 12.15 28.74
N GLY A 291 -2.16 13.46 28.48
CA GLY A 291 -2.64 13.99 27.20
C GLY A 291 -1.92 13.39 25.99
N ASN A 292 -2.64 13.33 24.89
CA ASN A 292 -2.14 13.25 23.51
C ASN A 292 -1.11 12.17 23.11
N ILE A 293 -1.21 10.91 23.63
CA ILE A 293 -0.40 9.77 23.15
C ILE A 293 -0.42 9.69 21.60
N PHE A 294 -1.54 10.04 20.96
CA PHE A 294 -1.64 10.08 19.51
C PHE A 294 -0.85 11.20 18.87
N GLN A 295 -0.69 12.34 19.53
CA GLN A 295 0.09 13.46 19.02
C GLN A 295 1.60 13.28 19.24
N GLU A 296 1.97 12.48 20.22
CA GLU A 296 3.38 12.23 20.56
C GLU A 296 3.96 11.01 19.86
N HIS A 297 3.12 10.15 19.23
CA HIS A 297 3.56 8.89 18.64
C HIS A 297 3.38 8.89 17.12
N ASP A 298 4.43 9.24 16.39
CA ASP A 298 4.47 9.37 14.93
C ASP A 298 3.82 8.20 14.19
N LEU A 299 4.07 6.97 14.65
CA LEU A 299 3.53 5.79 14.00
C LEU A 299 2.00 5.66 14.12
N LEU A 300 1.44 6.05 15.29
CA LEU A 300 0.00 6.01 15.47
C LEU A 300 -0.67 7.07 14.59
N GLN A 301 -0.08 8.26 14.47
CA GLN A 301 -0.55 9.30 13.57
C GLN A 301 -0.53 8.84 12.11
N HIS A 302 0.60 8.26 11.68
CA HIS A 302 0.73 7.69 10.36
C HIS A 302 -0.34 6.63 10.08
N ASN A 303 -0.51 5.66 10.99
CA ASN A 303 -1.48 4.57 10.80
C ASN A 303 -2.93 5.07 10.81
N LEU A 304 -3.27 6.11 11.59
CA LEU A 304 -4.60 6.72 11.55
C LEU A 304 -4.92 7.31 10.17
N VAL A 305 -3.97 7.98 9.53
CA VAL A 305 -4.15 8.48 8.14
C VAL A 305 -4.46 7.30 7.21
N VAL A 306 -3.74 6.19 7.36
CA VAL A 306 -3.96 4.98 6.56
C VAL A 306 -5.34 4.38 6.82
N PHE A 307 -5.73 4.21 8.09
CA PHE A 307 -7.03 3.64 8.47
C PHE A 307 -8.21 4.50 8.00
N ARG A 308 -8.01 5.80 7.88
CA ARG A 308 -8.99 6.78 7.38
C ARG A 308 -8.87 7.06 5.88
N ASN A 309 -8.21 6.17 5.13
CA ASN A 309 -8.04 6.29 3.67
C ASN A 309 -7.42 7.62 3.17
N GLY A 310 -6.53 8.20 3.95
CA GLY A 310 -5.81 9.43 3.59
C GLY A 310 -6.42 10.72 4.16
N GLU A 311 -7.41 10.63 5.03
CA GLU A 311 -7.91 11.82 5.72
C GLU A 311 -6.78 12.48 6.52
N ASN A 312 -6.61 13.79 6.35
CA ASN A 312 -5.53 14.60 6.92
C ASN A 312 -4.10 14.23 6.45
N ALA A 313 -3.95 13.51 5.32
CA ALA A 313 -2.66 13.08 4.81
C ALA A 313 -1.67 14.23 4.62
N LEU A 314 -2.11 15.35 4.06
CA LEU A 314 -1.26 16.54 3.80
C LEU A 314 -0.76 17.24 5.07
N GLN A 315 -1.44 17.04 6.20
CA GLN A 315 -1.03 17.64 7.48
C GLN A 315 -0.09 16.72 8.26
N VAL A 316 -0.34 15.41 8.21
CA VAL A 316 0.32 14.42 9.06
C VAL A 316 1.54 13.79 8.38
N LEU A 317 1.47 13.45 7.08
CA LEU A 317 2.55 12.70 6.43
C LEU A 317 3.82 13.51 6.12
N PRO A 318 3.76 14.81 5.72
CA PRO A 318 4.96 15.56 5.38
C PRO A 318 6.01 15.64 6.51
N PRO A 319 5.67 15.92 7.77
CA PRO A 319 6.64 15.90 8.87
C PRO A 319 7.26 14.52 9.13
N LEU A 320 6.59 13.44 8.69
CA LEU A 320 7.01 12.06 8.91
C LEU A 320 7.88 11.47 7.79
N LEU A 321 8.13 12.21 6.71
CA LEU A 321 8.84 11.71 5.52
C LEU A 321 10.25 11.19 5.82
N ASP A 322 10.96 11.84 6.75
CA ASP A 322 12.30 11.46 7.15
C ASP A 322 12.33 10.49 8.35
N ILE A 323 11.18 10.30 9.01
CA ILE A 323 11.05 9.46 10.19
C ILE A 323 10.52 8.06 9.81
N ILE A 324 9.51 8.03 8.95
CA ILE A 324 8.82 6.81 8.52
C ILE A 324 8.92 6.71 6.99
N PRO A 325 9.72 5.79 6.44
CA PRO A 325 9.88 5.65 4.99
C PRO A 325 8.56 5.48 4.22
N GLU A 326 7.59 4.81 4.82
CA GLU A 326 6.27 4.60 4.23
C GLU A 326 5.41 5.85 4.18
N ALA A 327 5.68 6.85 4.99
CA ALA A 327 4.96 8.11 4.92
C ALA A 327 5.11 8.75 3.53
N ARG A 328 6.30 8.62 2.93
CA ARG A 328 6.54 9.06 1.55
C ARG A 328 5.70 8.30 0.54
N LEU A 329 5.71 6.97 0.63
CA LEU A 329 4.93 6.12 -0.28
C LEU A 329 3.43 6.40 -0.13
N ASN A 330 2.95 6.57 1.10
CA ASN A 330 1.54 6.88 1.38
C ASN A 330 1.13 8.25 0.88
N LEU A 331 2.01 9.23 0.94
CA LEU A 331 1.76 10.55 0.39
C LEU A 331 1.72 10.52 -1.15
N VAL A 332 2.60 9.74 -1.79
CA VAL A 332 2.54 9.50 -3.25
C VAL A 332 1.21 8.87 -3.65
N ILE A 333 0.74 7.87 -2.89
CA ILE A 333 -0.55 7.22 -3.12
C ILE A 333 -1.71 8.23 -2.97
N TYR A 334 -1.65 9.07 -1.95
CA TYR A 334 -2.65 10.12 -1.75
C TYR A 334 -2.72 11.06 -2.97
N HIS A 335 -1.57 11.56 -3.45
CA HIS A 335 -1.52 12.42 -4.63
C HIS A 335 -1.98 11.72 -5.92
N LEU A 336 -1.73 10.42 -6.07
CA LEU A 336 -2.28 9.65 -7.20
C LEU A 336 -3.81 9.55 -7.15
N ARG A 337 -4.38 9.38 -5.95
CA ARG A 337 -5.85 9.33 -5.76
C ARG A 337 -6.53 10.68 -5.98
N THR A 338 -5.83 11.77 -5.71
CA THR A 338 -6.31 13.15 -5.95
C THR A 338 -5.94 13.67 -7.34
N GLU A 339 -5.41 12.81 -8.22
CA GLU A 339 -4.98 13.12 -9.59
C GLU A 339 -3.85 14.15 -9.69
N GLU A 340 -3.15 14.41 -8.60
CA GLU A 340 -2.00 15.32 -8.51
C GLU A 340 -0.70 14.60 -8.91
N VAL A 341 -0.65 14.11 -10.16
CA VAL A 341 0.43 13.23 -10.65
C VAL A 341 1.81 13.87 -10.57
N MET A 342 1.92 15.20 -10.75
CA MET A 342 3.21 15.91 -10.67
C MET A 342 3.77 15.91 -9.25
N GLU A 343 2.93 16.10 -8.24
CA GLU A 343 3.35 16.04 -6.83
C GLU A 343 3.78 14.63 -6.46
N ALA A 344 3.02 13.62 -6.88
CA ALA A 344 3.40 12.21 -6.73
C ALA A 344 4.78 11.92 -7.36
N TYR A 345 5.03 12.44 -8.57
CA TYR A 345 6.31 12.27 -9.25
C TYR A 345 7.47 12.96 -8.50
N ASN A 346 7.29 14.19 -8.04
CA ASN A 346 8.30 14.93 -7.31
C ASN A 346 8.77 14.19 -6.04
N LEU A 347 7.86 13.48 -5.37
CA LEU A 347 8.17 12.72 -4.16
C LEU A 347 8.94 11.41 -4.43
N ILE A 348 8.78 10.82 -5.64
CA ILE A 348 9.30 9.46 -5.91
C ILE A 348 10.42 9.44 -6.96
N LYS A 349 10.65 10.53 -7.71
CA LYS A 349 11.62 10.56 -8.82
C LYS A 349 13.04 10.15 -8.39
N ASP A 350 13.49 10.65 -7.24
CA ASP A 350 14.83 10.42 -6.70
C ASP A 350 14.93 9.17 -5.81
N LEU A 351 13.81 8.46 -5.62
CA LEU A 351 13.79 7.21 -4.85
C LEU A 351 14.45 6.09 -5.68
N GLU A 352 15.48 5.46 -5.13
CA GLU A 352 16.02 4.19 -5.64
C GLU A 352 15.20 3.04 -5.03
N PRO A 353 14.37 2.33 -5.82
CA PRO A 353 13.53 1.28 -5.28
C PRO A 353 14.37 0.10 -4.78
N ALA A 354 14.10 -0.38 -3.56
CA ALA A 354 14.77 -1.53 -2.95
C ALA A 354 13.84 -2.74 -2.78
N VAL A 355 12.53 -2.51 -2.72
CA VAL A 355 11.52 -3.57 -2.50
C VAL A 355 10.47 -3.55 -3.62
N PRO A 356 9.83 -4.69 -3.94
CA PRO A 356 8.89 -4.79 -5.07
C PRO A 356 7.83 -3.69 -5.11
N ARG A 357 7.29 -3.29 -3.96
CA ARG A 357 6.26 -2.25 -3.86
C ARG A 357 6.71 -0.86 -4.31
N GLU A 358 7.97 -0.53 -4.02
CA GLU A 358 8.55 0.75 -4.46
C GLU A 358 8.70 0.78 -5.98
N TYR A 359 9.14 -0.36 -6.57
CA TYR A 359 9.18 -0.52 -8.03
C TYR A 359 7.80 -0.36 -8.65
N ILE A 360 6.77 -1.03 -8.08
CA ILE A 360 5.39 -0.95 -8.56
C ILE A 360 4.89 0.51 -8.48
N LEU A 361 5.02 1.15 -7.31
CA LEU A 361 4.52 2.50 -7.12
C LEU A 361 5.21 3.50 -8.04
N LYS A 362 6.55 3.42 -8.19
CA LYS A 362 7.31 4.24 -9.12
C LYS A 362 6.87 4.01 -10.57
N GLY A 363 6.66 2.74 -10.94
CA GLY A 363 6.13 2.37 -12.26
C GLY A 363 4.77 2.98 -12.55
N VAL A 364 3.88 3.00 -11.57
CA VAL A 364 2.53 3.58 -11.71
C VAL A 364 2.58 5.09 -11.85
N VAL A 365 3.37 5.78 -11.02
CA VAL A 365 3.54 7.24 -11.14
C VAL A 365 4.08 7.60 -12.52
N LEU A 366 5.09 6.86 -13.01
CA LEU A 366 5.64 7.08 -14.35
C LEU A 366 4.64 6.78 -15.46
N ALA A 367 3.82 5.74 -15.33
CA ALA A 367 2.77 5.43 -16.28
C ALA A 367 1.71 6.53 -16.32
N ALA A 368 1.25 7.00 -15.16
CA ALA A 368 0.28 8.10 -15.04
C ALA A 368 0.84 9.41 -15.64
N LEU A 369 2.10 9.73 -15.32
CA LEU A 369 2.77 10.91 -15.88
C LEU A 369 2.95 10.79 -17.39
N GLY A 370 3.39 9.63 -17.87
CA GLY A 370 3.58 9.36 -19.30
C GLY A 370 2.27 9.45 -20.09
N GLN A 371 1.15 8.98 -19.53
CA GLN A 371 -0.18 9.12 -20.13
C GLN A 371 -0.63 10.59 -20.18
N ARG A 372 -0.44 11.34 -19.08
CA ARG A 372 -0.84 12.74 -19.00
C ARG A 372 -0.03 13.66 -19.91
N THR A 373 1.28 13.41 -20.01
CA THR A 373 2.22 14.25 -20.79
C THR A 373 2.46 13.74 -22.23
N GLY A 374 1.99 12.55 -22.58
CA GLY A 374 2.30 11.89 -23.83
C GLY A 374 3.76 11.40 -23.96
N SER A 375 4.52 11.38 -22.85
CA SER A 375 5.95 11.02 -22.85
C SER A 375 6.15 9.52 -22.97
N ARG A 376 6.71 9.11 -24.11
CA ARG A 376 7.06 7.71 -24.36
C ARG A 376 8.19 7.19 -23.45
N GLU A 377 9.07 8.06 -23.02
CA GLU A 377 10.19 7.70 -22.13
C GLU A 377 9.68 7.25 -20.76
N HIS A 378 8.76 8.01 -20.15
CA HIS A 378 8.16 7.63 -18.88
C HIS A 378 7.37 6.32 -18.98
N LEU A 379 6.62 6.11 -20.08
CA LEU A 379 5.90 4.84 -20.31
C LEU A 379 6.85 3.65 -20.48
N LYS A 380 8.00 3.86 -21.14
CA LYS A 380 9.02 2.81 -21.29
C LYS A 380 9.69 2.47 -19.96
N LEU A 381 10.01 3.48 -19.13
CA LEU A 381 10.55 3.26 -17.79
C LEU A 381 9.54 2.52 -16.89
N ALA A 382 8.27 2.92 -16.95
CA ALA A 382 7.20 2.23 -16.21
C ALA A 382 7.10 0.76 -16.61
N GLN A 383 7.13 0.46 -17.91
CA GLN A 383 7.11 -0.89 -18.45
C GLN A 383 8.29 -1.73 -17.92
N GLN A 384 9.51 -1.15 -17.90
CA GLN A 384 10.69 -1.84 -17.39
C GLN A 384 10.57 -2.16 -15.90
N LEU A 385 10.07 -1.21 -15.09
CA LEU A 385 9.86 -1.44 -13.65
C LEU A 385 8.83 -2.53 -13.38
N PHE A 386 7.74 -2.58 -14.13
CA PHE A 386 6.75 -3.65 -14.01
C PHE A 386 7.33 -5.00 -14.43
N GLN A 387 8.13 -5.03 -15.49
CA GLN A 387 8.80 -6.25 -15.94
C GLN A 387 9.78 -6.78 -14.90
N LEU A 388 10.57 -5.90 -14.25
CA LEU A 388 11.52 -6.29 -13.21
C LEU A 388 10.82 -6.99 -12.04
N VAL A 389 9.66 -6.49 -11.60
CA VAL A 389 8.89 -7.11 -10.53
C VAL A 389 8.25 -8.42 -11.00
N GLY A 390 7.54 -8.39 -12.13
CA GLY A 390 6.77 -9.54 -12.59
C GLY A 390 7.64 -10.72 -13.06
N ALA A 391 8.89 -10.47 -13.46
CA ALA A 391 9.85 -11.52 -13.86
C ALA A 391 10.74 -11.99 -12.70
N SER A 392 10.67 -11.36 -11.52
CA SER A 392 11.49 -11.77 -10.38
C SER A 392 11.02 -13.11 -9.81
N ALA A 393 11.96 -13.96 -9.40
CA ALA A 393 11.66 -15.30 -8.86
C ALA A 393 10.78 -15.24 -7.58
N SER A 394 10.84 -14.15 -6.82
CA SER A 394 10.06 -13.97 -5.60
C SER A 394 8.61 -13.51 -5.85
N GLU A 395 8.33 -12.88 -7.01
CA GLU A 395 7.05 -12.23 -7.26
C GLU A 395 6.28 -12.82 -8.45
N CYS A 396 6.92 -13.59 -9.34
CA CYS A 396 6.32 -14.06 -10.60
C CYS A 396 5.01 -14.85 -10.41
N ASP A 397 4.88 -15.58 -9.31
CA ASP A 397 3.70 -16.36 -8.97
C ASP A 397 2.74 -15.64 -8.02
N THR A 398 3.08 -14.45 -7.56
CA THR A 398 2.21 -13.63 -6.71
C THR A 398 1.18 -12.86 -7.54
N ILE A 399 0.06 -12.47 -6.90
CA ILE A 399 -0.93 -11.61 -7.56
C ILE A 399 -0.31 -10.29 -8.04
N PRO A 400 0.46 -9.53 -7.22
CA PRO A 400 1.13 -8.32 -7.66
C PRO A 400 2.08 -8.53 -8.84
N GLY A 401 2.86 -9.61 -8.84
CA GLY A 401 3.78 -9.92 -9.93
C GLY A 401 3.03 -10.16 -11.25
N ARG A 402 1.94 -10.92 -11.22
CA ARG A 402 1.09 -11.16 -12.39
C ARG A 402 0.38 -9.91 -12.87
N GLN A 403 -0.06 -9.03 -11.97
CA GLN A 403 -0.60 -7.71 -12.33
C GLN A 403 0.46 -6.80 -12.98
N CYS A 404 1.69 -6.84 -12.48
CA CYS A 404 2.81 -6.13 -13.10
C CYS A 404 3.09 -6.62 -14.53
N MET A 405 3.09 -7.93 -14.76
CA MET A 405 3.27 -8.47 -16.12
C MET A 405 2.11 -8.07 -17.02
N ALA A 406 0.86 -8.14 -16.55
CA ALA A 406 -0.28 -7.64 -17.31
C ALA A 406 -0.12 -6.16 -17.68
N SER A 407 0.34 -5.32 -16.74
CA SER A 407 0.59 -3.89 -17.00
C SER A 407 1.75 -3.67 -17.99
N CYS A 408 2.81 -4.45 -17.88
CA CYS A 408 3.94 -4.44 -18.82
C CYS A 408 3.45 -4.71 -20.25
N PHE A 409 2.74 -5.82 -20.47
CA PHE A 409 2.22 -6.19 -21.79
C PHE A 409 1.15 -5.22 -22.30
N PHE A 410 0.35 -4.63 -21.40
CA PHE A 410 -0.60 -3.59 -21.78
C PHE A 410 0.11 -2.35 -22.37
N LEU A 411 1.20 -1.90 -21.76
CA LEU A 411 2.00 -0.79 -22.29
C LEU A 411 2.67 -1.14 -23.62
N LEU A 412 2.99 -2.42 -23.85
CA LEU A 412 3.49 -2.95 -25.12
C LEU A 412 2.38 -3.19 -26.16
N ARG A 413 1.11 -3.01 -25.79
CA ARG A 413 -0.09 -3.30 -26.62
C ARG A 413 -0.22 -4.78 -27.03
N GLN A 414 0.33 -5.69 -26.24
CA GLN A 414 0.21 -7.14 -26.42
C GLN A 414 -0.97 -7.67 -25.60
N PHE A 415 -2.19 -7.41 -26.07
CA PHE A 415 -3.41 -7.62 -25.29
C PHE A 415 -3.73 -9.09 -25.04
N GLU A 416 -3.32 -10.00 -25.91
CA GLU A 416 -3.47 -11.44 -25.70
C GLU A 416 -2.65 -11.90 -24.49
N ASP A 417 -1.39 -11.44 -24.37
CA ASP A 417 -0.54 -11.72 -23.21
C ASP A 417 -1.10 -11.10 -21.91
N VAL A 418 -1.66 -9.88 -22.00
CA VAL A 418 -2.37 -9.27 -20.85
C VAL A 418 -3.45 -10.21 -20.32
N LEU A 419 -4.26 -10.79 -21.22
CA LEU A 419 -5.36 -11.68 -20.84
C LEU A 419 -4.87 -12.97 -20.18
N VAL A 420 -3.72 -13.52 -20.58
CA VAL A 420 -3.13 -14.69 -19.92
C VAL A 420 -2.90 -14.42 -18.44
N TYR A 421 -2.27 -13.30 -18.11
CA TYR A 421 -2.00 -12.92 -16.72
C TYR A 421 -3.27 -12.56 -15.95
N LEU A 422 -4.20 -11.77 -16.53
CA LEU A 422 -5.43 -11.41 -15.87
C LEU A 422 -6.33 -12.63 -15.63
N LYS A 423 -6.47 -13.55 -16.59
CA LYS A 423 -7.25 -14.79 -16.42
C LYS A 423 -6.68 -15.68 -15.31
N SER A 424 -5.36 -15.69 -15.09
CA SER A 424 -4.72 -16.47 -14.03
C SER A 424 -5.07 -15.99 -12.62
N ILE A 425 -5.42 -14.72 -12.46
CA ILE A 425 -5.78 -14.11 -11.17
C ILE A 425 -7.29 -13.85 -11.01
N LYS A 426 -8.08 -14.04 -12.08
CA LYS A 426 -9.54 -13.81 -12.10
C LYS A 426 -10.29 -14.47 -10.94
N PRO A 427 -9.99 -15.72 -10.49
CA PRO A 427 -10.69 -16.36 -9.38
C PRO A 427 -10.60 -15.60 -8.04
N TYR A 428 -9.58 -14.75 -7.87
CA TYR A 428 -9.38 -13.97 -6.64
C TYR A 428 -10.14 -12.64 -6.64
N PHE A 429 -10.77 -12.25 -7.79
CA PHE A 429 -11.35 -10.93 -8.04
C PHE A 429 -12.78 -10.98 -8.59
N THR A 430 -13.59 -11.93 -8.14
CA THR A 430 -14.92 -12.22 -8.73
C THR A 430 -15.91 -11.04 -8.70
N ASN A 431 -15.81 -10.13 -7.73
CA ASN A 431 -16.72 -8.98 -7.58
C ASN A 431 -15.97 -7.66 -7.41
N ASP A 432 -14.80 -7.56 -8.02
CA ASP A 432 -13.95 -6.39 -7.92
C ASP A 432 -14.13 -5.53 -9.19
N ASP A 433 -14.64 -4.33 -9.02
CA ASP A 433 -14.98 -3.43 -10.11
C ASP A 433 -13.73 -2.98 -10.89
N ASP A 434 -12.60 -2.74 -10.20
CA ASP A 434 -11.34 -2.34 -10.83
C ASP A 434 -10.77 -3.47 -11.69
N PHE A 435 -10.86 -4.70 -11.21
CA PHE A 435 -10.45 -5.86 -11.99
C PHE A 435 -11.33 -6.05 -13.21
N ASN A 436 -12.67 -6.00 -13.04
CA ASN A 436 -13.63 -6.16 -14.13
C ASN A 436 -13.46 -5.08 -15.19
N TRP A 437 -13.13 -3.85 -14.79
CA TRP A 437 -12.79 -2.77 -15.69
C TRP A 437 -11.55 -3.10 -16.53
N ASN A 438 -10.44 -3.48 -15.89
CA ASN A 438 -9.18 -3.79 -16.57
C ASN A 438 -9.31 -5.00 -17.49
N HIS A 439 -9.99 -6.05 -17.02
CA HIS A 439 -10.24 -7.27 -17.79
C HIS A 439 -11.14 -6.99 -18.99
N GLY A 440 -12.21 -6.22 -18.81
CA GLY A 440 -13.10 -5.81 -19.88
C GLY A 440 -12.40 -5.01 -20.96
N LEU A 441 -11.56 -4.03 -20.57
CA LEU A 441 -10.76 -3.25 -21.52
C LEU A 441 -9.75 -4.11 -22.28
N ALA A 442 -9.08 -5.04 -21.61
CA ALA A 442 -8.12 -5.94 -22.25
C ALA A 442 -8.81 -6.87 -23.26
N CYS A 443 -9.96 -7.45 -22.89
CA CYS A 443 -10.79 -8.26 -23.79
C CYS A 443 -11.25 -7.46 -25.02
N ALA A 444 -11.75 -6.24 -24.81
CA ALA A 444 -12.19 -5.38 -25.92
C ALA A 444 -11.03 -5.02 -26.86
N ALA A 445 -9.85 -4.75 -26.31
CA ALA A 445 -8.65 -4.44 -27.10
C ALA A 445 -8.09 -5.66 -27.85
N ALA A 446 -8.27 -6.86 -27.32
CA ALA A 446 -7.94 -8.14 -27.99
C ALA A 446 -9.00 -8.55 -29.02
N GLY A 447 -10.17 -7.89 -29.06
CA GLY A 447 -11.26 -8.19 -29.99
C GLY A 447 -12.32 -9.16 -29.47
N ASP A 448 -12.20 -9.61 -28.23
CA ASP A 448 -13.23 -10.44 -27.56
C ASP A 448 -14.31 -9.56 -26.90
N TYR A 449 -15.16 -8.99 -27.75
CA TYR A 449 -16.19 -8.04 -27.30
C TYR A 449 -17.30 -8.68 -26.46
N LYS A 450 -17.51 -9.99 -26.55
CA LYS A 450 -18.52 -10.67 -25.75
C LYS A 450 -18.07 -10.80 -24.30
N GLU A 451 -16.85 -11.33 -24.07
CA GLU A 451 -16.28 -11.43 -22.73
C GLU A 451 -16.08 -10.04 -22.12
N ALA A 452 -15.65 -9.05 -22.95
CA ALA A 452 -15.53 -7.66 -22.55
C ALA A 452 -16.85 -7.08 -22.04
N LYS A 453 -17.95 -7.27 -22.77
CA LYS A 453 -19.28 -6.83 -22.38
C LYS A 453 -19.71 -7.45 -21.03
N GLU A 454 -19.52 -8.77 -20.88
CA GLU A 454 -19.86 -9.46 -19.65
C GLU A 454 -19.08 -8.92 -18.44
N ALA A 455 -17.79 -8.69 -18.59
CA ALA A 455 -16.94 -8.12 -17.55
C ALA A 455 -17.36 -6.68 -17.19
N LEU A 456 -17.61 -5.82 -18.17
CA LEU A 456 -18.04 -4.44 -17.93
C LEU A 456 -19.41 -4.38 -17.23
N LEU A 457 -20.35 -5.25 -17.58
CA LEU A 457 -21.68 -5.30 -16.95
C LEU A 457 -21.66 -5.78 -15.49
N GLN A 458 -20.58 -6.46 -15.05
CA GLN A 458 -20.41 -6.87 -13.64
C GLN A 458 -20.05 -5.69 -12.73
N ILE A 459 -19.59 -4.57 -13.27
CA ILE A 459 -19.22 -3.38 -12.50
C ILE A 459 -20.48 -2.80 -11.84
N GLN A 460 -20.43 -2.63 -10.52
CA GLN A 460 -21.54 -2.13 -9.72
C GLN A 460 -21.38 -0.65 -9.32
N ASN A 461 -20.17 -0.13 -9.30
CA ASN A 461 -19.88 1.23 -8.90
C ASN A 461 -20.50 2.24 -9.90
N GLU A 462 -21.48 3.00 -9.44
CA GLU A 462 -22.19 3.99 -10.25
C GLU A 462 -21.26 5.08 -10.80
N LYS A 463 -20.19 5.43 -10.06
CA LYS A 463 -19.20 6.41 -10.54
C LYS A 463 -18.51 5.92 -11.81
N TYR A 464 -18.08 4.65 -11.85
CA TYR A 464 -17.47 4.07 -13.06
C TYR A 464 -18.46 3.96 -14.20
N ARG A 465 -19.70 3.55 -13.91
CA ARG A 465 -20.76 3.39 -14.91
C ARG A 465 -21.21 4.69 -15.55
N SER A 466 -21.01 5.83 -14.87
CA SER A 466 -21.30 7.17 -15.39
C SER A 466 -20.15 7.78 -16.20
N GLU A 467 -18.95 7.22 -16.14
CA GLU A 467 -17.79 7.76 -16.87
C GLU A 467 -17.93 7.55 -18.38
N PHE A 468 -17.58 8.58 -19.15
CA PHE A 468 -17.59 8.52 -20.63
C PHE A 468 -16.76 7.36 -21.20
N ALA A 469 -15.61 7.07 -20.58
CA ALA A 469 -14.76 5.95 -21.00
C ALA A 469 -15.49 4.60 -20.88
N TYR A 470 -16.23 4.37 -19.78
CA TYR A 470 -17.03 3.16 -19.60
C TYR A 470 -18.14 3.04 -20.65
N LEU A 471 -18.92 4.11 -20.83
CA LEU A 471 -20.04 4.14 -21.76
C LEU A 471 -19.56 3.93 -23.21
N SER A 472 -18.42 4.50 -23.56
CA SER A 472 -17.81 4.35 -24.91
C SER A 472 -17.37 2.92 -25.19
N TRP A 473 -16.70 2.27 -24.26
CA TRP A 473 -16.28 0.89 -24.43
C TRP A 473 -17.46 -0.08 -24.41
N LEU A 474 -18.43 0.15 -23.52
CA LEU A 474 -19.64 -0.69 -23.46
C LEU A 474 -20.46 -0.57 -24.76
N ALA A 475 -20.66 0.65 -25.27
CA ALA A 475 -21.36 0.87 -26.54
C ALA A 475 -20.64 0.17 -27.70
N ARG A 476 -19.32 0.27 -27.76
CA ARG A 476 -18.52 -0.45 -28.77
C ARG A 476 -18.69 -1.96 -28.64
N CYS A 477 -18.63 -2.50 -27.43
CA CYS A 477 -18.85 -3.93 -27.18
C CYS A 477 -20.25 -4.38 -27.63
N TYR A 478 -21.29 -3.60 -27.40
CA TYR A 478 -22.64 -3.88 -27.91
C TYR A 478 -22.69 -3.93 -29.45
N ILE A 479 -22.13 -2.92 -30.12
CA ILE A 479 -22.13 -2.86 -31.57
C ILE A 479 -21.39 -4.04 -32.20
N MET A 480 -20.19 -4.32 -31.66
CA MET A 480 -19.35 -5.42 -32.15
C MET A 480 -19.93 -6.80 -31.83
N SER A 481 -20.79 -6.91 -30.81
CA SER A 481 -21.53 -8.12 -30.43
C SER A 481 -22.88 -8.27 -31.20
N ASN A 482 -23.15 -7.44 -32.22
CA ASN A 482 -24.40 -7.39 -32.99
C ASN A 482 -25.65 -6.97 -32.17
N GLU A 483 -25.45 -6.13 -31.15
CA GLU A 483 -26.53 -5.59 -30.29
C GLU A 483 -26.59 -4.04 -30.35
N PRO A 484 -26.67 -3.43 -31.55
CA PRO A 484 -26.59 -1.95 -31.70
C PRO A 484 -27.75 -1.20 -31.04
N ALA A 485 -28.86 -1.88 -30.77
CA ALA A 485 -29.99 -1.31 -30.06
C ALA A 485 -29.62 -0.88 -28.63
N LEU A 486 -28.83 -1.70 -27.93
CA LEU A 486 -28.40 -1.39 -26.56
C LEU A 486 -27.42 -0.23 -26.54
N ALA A 487 -26.54 -0.13 -27.54
CA ALA A 487 -25.67 1.04 -27.69
C ALA A 487 -26.46 2.33 -27.91
N TRP A 488 -27.52 2.29 -28.72
CA TRP A 488 -28.42 3.40 -28.91
C TRP A 488 -29.17 3.79 -27.65
N GLU A 489 -29.68 2.81 -26.88
CA GLU A 489 -30.33 3.06 -25.59
C GLU A 489 -29.38 3.69 -24.57
N THR A 490 -28.10 3.28 -24.57
CA THR A 490 -27.08 3.88 -23.70
C THR A 490 -26.95 5.39 -23.98
N TYR A 491 -26.89 5.78 -25.26
CA TYR A 491 -26.88 7.19 -25.65
C TYR A 491 -28.15 7.94 -25.24
N VAL A 492 -29.32 7.37 -25.48
CA VAL A 492 -30.61 8.03 -25.16
C VAL A 492 -30.80 8.32 -23.68
N ARG A 493 -30.13 7.55 -22.81
CA ARG A 493 -30.18 7.74 -21.33
C ARG A 493 -29.21 8.81 -20.84
N MET A 494 -28.29 9.29 -21.67
CA MET A 494 -27.34 10.33 -21.30
C MET A 494 -27.95 11.72 -21.40
N ASP A 495 -27.50 12.61 -20.52
CA ASP A 495 -27.79 14.03 -20.66
C ASP A 495 -27.03 14.64 -21.85
N THR A 496 -27.59 15.72 -22.42
CA THR A 496 -26.97 16.40 -23.56
C THR A 496 -25.68 17.09 -23.12
N SER A 497 -24.54 16.62 -23.61
CA SER A 497 -23.21 17.09 -23.27
C SER A 497 -22.24 16.84 -24.44
N ASN A 498 -21.02 17.39 -24.35
CA ASN A 498 -19.96 17.05 -25.31
C ASN A 498 -19.63 15.56 -25.28
N GLU A 499 -19.78 14.90 -24.17
CA GLU A 499 -19.54 13.46 -24.01
C GLU A 499 -20.60 12.64 -24.76
N SER A 500 -21.88 13.01 -24.62
CA SER A 500 -22.96 12.35 -25.38
C SER A 500 -22.83 12.56 -26.88
N PHE A 501 -22.35 13.73 -27.33
CA PHE A 501 -22.04 13.98 -28.74
C PHE A 501 -20.91 13.06 -29.24
N ASN A 502 -19.81 12.94 -28.47
CA ASN A 502 -18.69 12.06 -28.82
C ASN A 502 -19.09 10.57 -28.83
N LEU A 503 -19.97 10.16 -27.88
CA LEU A 503 -20.51 8.80 -27.87
C LEU A 503 -21.37 8.53 -29.09
N LEU A 504 -22.21 9.49 -29.46
CA LEU A 504 -23.06 9.37 -30.64
C LEU A 504 -22.24 9.27 -31.95
N HIS A 505 -21.16 10.05 -32.02
CA HIS A 505 -20.21 9.98 -33.14
C HIS A 505 -19.53 8.60 -33.21
N LEU A 506 -19.14 8.02 -32.07
CA LEU A 506 -18.61 6.66 -32.01
C LEU A 506 -19.63 5.64 -32.49
N ILE A 507 -20.88 5.72 -31.99
CA ILE A 507 -21.96 4.81 -32.37
C ILE A 507 -22.25 4.89 -33.88
N ALA A 508 -22.31 6.11 -34.42
CA ALA A 508 -22.54 6.31 -35.84
C ALA A 508 -21.50 5.59 -36.71
N ASN A 509 -20.22 5.83 -36.42
CA ASN A 509 -19.10 5.26 -37.16
C ASN A 509 -18.96 3.75 -37.00
N ASP A 510 -19.04 3.24 -35.75
CA ASP A 510 -18.89 1.81 -35.50
C ASP A 510 -20.08 1.01 -36.05
N CYS A 511 -21.32 1.51 -35.93
CA CYS A 511 -22.50 0.92 -36.55
C CYS A 511 -22.38 0.90 -38.07
N TYR A 512 -21.88 1.99 -38.68
CA TYR A 512 -21.68 2.06 -40.14
C TYR A 512 -20.67 1.00 -40.61
N LYS A 513 -19.53 0.89 -39.93
CA LYS A 513 -18.48 -0.10 -40.25
C LYS A 513 -18.96 -1.54 -40.09
N MET A 514 -19.78 -1.82 -39.08
CA MET A 514 -20.35 -3.16 -38.83
C MET A 514 -21.58 -3.48 -39.70
N GLY A 515 -22.04 -2.53 -40.51
CA GLY A 515 -23.21 -2.70 -41.38
C GLY A 515 -24.55 -2.60 -40.63
N HIS A 516 -24.57 -2.06 -39.42
CA HIS A 516 -25.81 -1.74 -38.67
C HIS A 516 -26.39 -0.40 -39.11
N PHE A 517 -26.67 -0.29 -40.43
CA PHE A 517 -26.98 0.97 -41.11
C PHE A 517 -28.17 1.71 -40.54
N TYR A 518 -29.16 1.02 -39.97
CA TYR A 518 -30.33 1.66 -39.38
C TYR A 518 -29.95 2.56 -38.20
N TYR A 519 -29.16 2.03 -37.25
CA TYR A 519 -28.71 2.81 -36.10
C TYR A 519 -27.67 3.86 -36.50
N ALA A 520 -26.82 3.55 -37.47
CA ALA A 520 -25.91 4.52 -38.05
C ALA A 520 -26.65 5.72 -38.64
N CYS A 521 -27.72 5.49 -39.40
CA CYS A 521 -28.54 6.53 -39.98
C CYS A 521 -29.21 7.42 -38.92
N LYS A 522 -29.75 6.80 -37.86
CA LYS A 522 -30.33 7.54 -36.72
C LYS A 522 -29.28 8.40 -36.03
N ALA A 523 -28.10 7.85 -35.80
CA ALA A 523 -27.02 8.56 -35.12
C ALA A 523 -26.50 9.74 -35.94
N PHE A 524 -26.26 9.55 -37.23
CA PHE A 524 -25.86 10.63 -38.14
C PHE A 524 -26.96 11.71 -38.29
N ASP A 525 -28.24 11.34 -38.29
CA ASP A 525 -29.35 12.30 -38.31
C ASP A 525 -29.35 13.23 -37.08
N VAL A 526 -29.08 12.69 -35.91
CA VAL A 526 -28.99 13.52 -34.69
C VAL A 526 -27.71 14.37 -34.72
N LEU A 527 -26.57 13.81 -35.15
CA LEU A 527 -25.32 14.57 -35.27
C LEU A 527 -25.47 15.75 -36.22
N GLU A 528 -26.06 15.53 -37.40
CA GLU A 528 -26.31 16.58 -38.41
C GLU A 528 -27.22 17.71 -37.85
N ARG A 529 -28.19 17.37 -36.99
CA ARG A 529 -29.04 18.38 -36.35
C ARG A 529 -28.32 19.18 -35.29
N LEU A 530 -27.36 18.56 -34.57
CA LEU A 530 -26.60 19.21 -33.53
C LEU A 530 -25.46 20.07 -34.07
N ASP A 531 -24.78 19.54 -35.09
CA ASP A 531 -23.68 20.21 -35.79
C ASP A 531 -23.79 19.93 -37.30
N PRO A 532 -24.21 20.92 -38.11
CA PRO A 532 -24.41 20.77 -39.55
C PRO A 532 -23.09 20.62 -40.32
N ASP A 533 -22.39 19.49 -40.17
CA ASP A 533 -21.19 19.15 -40.92
C ASP A 533 -21.53 18.31 -42.13
N PRO A 534 -20.96 18.61 -43.34
CA PRO A 534 -21.13 17.81 -44.54
C PRO A 534 -20.81 16.33 -44.37
N GLU A 535 -19.86 15.98 -43.49
CA GLU A 535 -19.48 14.58 -43.23
C GLU A 535 -20.64 13.79 -42.62
N PHE A 536 -21.40 14.40 -41.71
CA PHE A 536 -22.55 13.73 -41.06
C PHE A 536 -23.68 13.51 -42.07
N TRP A 537 -23.89 14.46 -42.99
CA TRP A 537 -24.85 14.29 -44.08
C TRP A 537 -24.43 13.13 -45.03
N GLU A 538 -23.17 13.07 -45.43
CA GLU A 538 -22.67 11.96 -46.26
C GLU A 538 -22.79 10.61 -45.54
N GLY A 539 -22.47 10.54 -44.25
CA GLY A 539 -22.65 9.36 -43.43
C GLY A 539 -24.12 8.93 -43.34
N LYS A 540 -25.04 9.87 -43.10
CA LYS A 540 -26.48 9.64 -43.08
C LYS A 540 -26.98 9.09 -44.43
N ARG A 541 -26.59 9.72 -45.55
CA ARG A 541 -26.94 9.29 -46.88
C ARG A 541 -26.43 7.87 -47.19
N GLY A 542 -25.15 7.60 -46.87
CA GLY A 542 -24.55 6.28 -47.04
C GLY A 542 -25.26 5.21 -46.21
N ALA A 543 -25.56 5.51 -44.96
CA ALA A 543 -26.29 4.61 -44.07
C ALA A 543 -27.72 4.33 -44.59
N ALA A 544 -28.42 5.34 -45.05
CA ALA A 544 -29.77 5.19 -45.63
C ALA A 544 -29.76 4.26 -46.85
N ILE A 545 -28.78 4.40 -47.75
CA ILE A 545 -28.60 3.49 -48.86
C ILE A 545 -28.31 2.07 -48.37
N GLY A 546 -27.48 1.92 -47.35
CA GLY A 546 -27.19 0.63 -46.69
C GLY A 546 -28.44 -0.05 -46.13
N VAL A 547 -29.33 0.70 -45.46
CA VAL A 547 -30.63 0.17 -44.96
C VAL A 547 -31.47 -0.32 -46.16
N PHE A 548 -31.58 0.50 -47.22
CA PHE A 548 -32.33 0.10 -48.39
C PHE A 548 -31.79 -1.18 -49.04
N GLN A 549 -30.48 -1.30 -49.22
CA GLN A 549 -29.84 -2.50 -49.76
C GLN A 549 -30.09 -3.74 -48.88
N ARG A 550 -30.03 -3.59 -47.55
CA ARG A 550 -30.32 -4.69 -46.62
C ARG A 550 -31.81 -5.08 -46.63
N THR A 551 -32.69 -4.12 -46.83
CA THR A 551 -34.14 -4.41 -46.96
C THR A 551 -34.42 -5.14 -48.28
N VAL A 552 -33.76 -4.72 -49.39
CA VAL A 552 -33.83 -5.43 -50.70
C VAL A 552 -33.33 -6.87 -50.57
N ALA A 553 -32.27 -7.09 -49.75
CA ALA A 553 -31.72 -8.41 -49.51
C ALA A 553 -32.53 -9.24 -48.46
N GLY A 554 -33.64 -8.72 -47.96
CA GLY A 554 -34.47 -9.38 -46.94
C GLY A 554 -33.85 -9.48 -45.55
N LYS A 555 -32.80 -8.69 -45.28
CA LYS A 555 -32.06 -8.70 -43.99
C LYS A 555 -32.52 -7.62 -43.00
N GLU A 556 -33.33 -6.66 -43.44
CA GLU A 556 -33.91 -5.60 -42.63
C GLU A 556 -35.41 -5.48 -42.86
N SER A 557 -36.16 -5.02 -41.88
CA SER A 557 -37.62 -4.87 -41.95
C SER A 557 -38.01 -3.63 -42.76
N ALA A 558 -39.19 -3.68 -43.41
CA ALA A 558 -39.74 -2.55 -44.14
C ALA A 558 -40.06 -1.36 -43.23
N ASP A 559 -40.40 -1.60 -41.98
CA ASP A 559 -40.69 -0.56 -40.98
C ASP A 559 -39.47 0.34 -40.72
N LYS A 560 -38.29 -0.27 -40.59
CA LYS A 560 -37.03 0.48 -40.46
C LYS A 560 -36.70 1.30 -41.68
N LEU A 561 -36.99 0.78 -42.87
CA LEU A 561 -36.83 1.55 -44.12
C LEU A 561 -37.79 2.75 -44.14
N GLN A 562 -39.04 2.59 -43.70
CA GLN A 562 -40.00 3.67 -43.57
C GLN A 562 -39.52 4.78 -42.64
N GLU A 563 -38.97 4.42 -41.47
CA GLU A 563 -38.38 5.40 -40.55
C GLU A 563 -37.23 6.17 -41.20
N VAL A 564 -36.32 5.48 -41.90
CA VAL A 564 -35.20 6.11 -42.61
C VAL A 564 -35.68 7.06 -43.69
N VAL A 565 -36.72 6.69 -44.46
CA VAL A 565 -37.34 7.59 -45.44
C VAL A 565 -37.90 8.85 -44.79
N ASN A 566 -38.52 8.73 -43.63
CA ASN A 566 -39.05 9.88 -42.90
C ASN A 566 -37.89 10.79 -42.37
N LEU A 567 -36.78 10.23 -41.89
CA LEU A 567 -35.59 11.00 -41.50
C LEU A 567 -34.97 11.76 -42.69
N LEU A 568 -34.96 11.16 -43.87
CA LEU A 568 -34.42 11.80 -45.09
C LEU A 568 -35.32 12.94 -45.60
N ARG A 569 -36.64 12.84 -45.49
CA ARG A 569 -37.56 13.87 -45.94
C ARG A 569 -37.40 15.20 -45.19
N SER A 570 -36.91 15.17 -43.98
CA SER A 570 -36.67 16.38 -43.18
C SER A 570 -35.59 17.31 -43.75
N THR A 571 -34.83 16.86 -44.73
CA THR A 571 -33.64 17.56 -45.26
C THR A 571 -33.93 18.50 -46.43
N ASN A 572 -35.10 18.44 -47.08
CA ASN A 572 -35.48 19.22 -48.24
C ASN A 572 -34.45 19.23 -49.40
N ASN A 573 -33.67 18.18 -49.56
CA ASN A 573 -32.61 18.06 -50.58
C ASN A 573 -33.16 17.39 -51.83
N PRO A 574 -33.02 18.01 -53.05
CA PRO A 574 -33.53 17.46 -54.31
C PRO A 574 -32.97 16.07 -54.66
N GLN A 575 -31.72 15.77 -54.28
CA GLN A 575 -31.12 14.45 -54.53
C GLN A 575 -31.79 13.37 -53.65
N VAL A 576 -32.17 13.73 -52.45
CA VAL A 576 -32.89 12.86 -51.53
C VAL A 576 -34.30 12.56 -52.05
N GLU A 577 -35.02 13.57 -52.52
CA GLU A 577 -36.34 13.37 -53.13
C GLU A 577 -36.27 12.45 -54.36
N TYR A 578 -35.26 12.59 -55.20
CA TYR A 578 -35.02 11.66 -56.28
C TYR A 578 -34.79 10.23 -55.78
N MET A 579 -33.94 10.06 -54.80
CA MET A 579 -33.61 8.74 -54.25
C MET A 579 -34.84 8.09 -53.62
N ILE A 580 -35.65 8.84 -52.86
CA ILE A 580 -36.88 8.36 -52.24
C ILE A 580 -37.93 8.02 -53.32
N ASN A 581 -38.25 8.97 -54.17
CA ASN A 581 -39.41 8.85 -55.07
C ASN A 581 -39.13 7.97 -56.29
N ARG A 582 -37.90 7.99 -56.84
CA ARG A 582 -37.55 7.25 -58.05
C ARG A 582 -36.95 5.88 -57.81
N VAL A 583 -36.27 5.70 -56.65
CA VAL A 583 -35.59 4.43 -56.34
C VAL A 583 -36.37 3.64 -55.29
N MET A 584 -36.49 4.17 -54.11
CA MET A 584 -37.05 3.42 -52.95
C MET A 584 -38.55 3.15 -53.10
N LYS A 585 -39.37 4.15 -53.44
CA LYS A 585 -40.81 3.98 -53.66
C LYS A 585 -41.14 3.16 -54.88
N LYS A 586 -40.35 3.24 -55.95
CA LYS A 586 -40.53 2.38 -57.13
C LYS A 586 -40.31 0.92 -56.78
N TRP A 587 -39.19 0.60 -56.11
CA TRP A 587 -38.91 -0.74 -55.65
C TRP A 587 -40.00 -1.27 -54.68
N ALA A 588 -40.44 -0.44 -53.74
CA ALA A 588 -41.49 -0.81 -52.79
C ALA A 588 -42.81 -1.17 -53.47
N LYS A 589 -43.17 -0.42 -54.50
CA LYS A 589 -44.35 -0.69 -55.32
C LYS A 589 -44.25 -2.04 -56.06
N GLU A 590 -43.08 -2.32 -56.64
CA GLU A 590 -42.82 -3.57 -57.37
C GLU A 590 -42.84 -4.78 -56.46
N ASN A 591 -42.41 -4.62 -55.21
CA ASN A 591 -42.31 -5.71 -54.22
C ASN A 591 -43.49 -5.75 -53.20
N ARG A 592 -44.54 -4.96 -53.43
CA ARG A 592 -45.74 -4.86 -52.57
C ARG A 592 -45.44 -4.48 -51.11
N VAL A 593 -44.36 -3.74 -50.86
CA VAL A 593 -43.99 -3.18 -49.59
C VAL A 593 -44.69 -1.82 -49.42
N LYS A 594 -45.38 -1.59 -48.32
CA LYS A 594 -45.97 -0.26 -48.03
C LYS A 594 -44.87 0.68 -47.60
N LEU A 595 -44.55 1.69 -48.42
CA LEU A 595 -43.74 2.87 -48.10
C LEU A 595 -44.60 4.12 -48.33
N GLU A 596 -44.93 4.82 -47.28
CA GLU A 596 -45.70 6.07 -47.29
C GLU A 596 -44.88 7.27 -47.76
#